data_7e352b29710d8c632c052a1a102a5814
#
_entry.id   7e352b29710d8c632c052a1a102a5814
#
_cell.length_a   1.000
_cell.length_b   1.000
_cell.length_c   1.000
_cell.angle_alpha   90.00
_cell.angle_beta   90.00
_cell.angle_gamma   90.00
#
_symmetry.space_group_name_H-M   'P 1'
#
loop_
_entity.id
_entity.type
_entity.pdbx_description
1 polymer ?
#
loop_
_entity_poly.entity_id
_entity_poly.type
_entity_poly.pdbx_seq_one_letter_code
_entity_poly.pdbx_strand_id
1 'polypeptide(L)'
;MSKDDKETPAEAPKKSKKKLMIIVIAVVVLLGGGAGAYFMFFTGPEVVPPPKKGAVVAMDTALTINLADGHYLKLAFTLQATEEGGETEIDNAEAIDIAIDKYTGMEIAELETEKGRQAAKAELLHEIETVYNVDDAHIIMDIYFTQFVTQ
;
A
#
# COMPACT_ATOMS: atom_id res chain seq x y z
N MET A 1 -97.20 5.30 -9.79
CA MET A 1 -96.44 5.78 -10.93
C MET A 1 -94.98 5.76 -10.52
N SER A 2 -94.29 4.80 -11.07
CA SER A 2 -92.96 4.41 -10.92
C SER A 2 -91.96 5.45 -11.36
N LYS A 3 -90.81 5.43 -10.76
CA LYS A 3 -89.54 5.61 -11.47
C LYS A 3 -88.44 4.87 -10.71
N ASP A 4 -87.97 3.84 -11.37
CA ASP A 4 -86.70 3.16 -11.07
C ASP A 4 -85.54 4.11 -11.31
N ASP A 5 -84.73 4.34 -10.34
CA ASP A 5 -83.39 4.87 -10.51
C ASP A 5 -82.36 3.76 -10.26
N LYS A 6 -81.80 3.33 -11.37
CA LYS A 6 -80.83 2.28 -11.48
C LYS A 6 -79.43 2.88 -11.18
N GLU A 7 -78.92 2.67 -9.98
CA GLU A 7 -77.58 3.04 -9.64
C GLU A 7 -76.58 2.15 -10.39
N THR A 8 -75.75 2.80 -11.19
CA THR A 8 -74.61 2.18 -11.88
C THR A 8 -73.42 2.10 -10.92
N PRO A 9 -72.77 0.95 -10.70
CA PRO A 9 -71.61 0.85 -9.87
C PRO A 9 -70.42 1.57 -10.53
N ALA A 10 -69.79 2.45 -9.79
CA ALA A 10 -68.54 3.15 -10.20
C ALA A 10 -67.47 2.15 -10.43
N GLU A 11 -66.94 2.09 -11.64
CA GLU A 11 -65.84 1.27 -12.09
C GLU A 11 -64.53 1.83 -11.45
N ALA A 12 -63.84 1.06 -10.59
CA ALA A 12 -62.59 1.40 -10.00
C ALA A 12 -61.50 1.53 -11.09
N PRO A 13 -60.62 2.53 -11.05
CA PRO A 13 -59.62 2.76 -12.09
C PRO A 13 -58.64 1.59 -12.14
N LYS A 14 -58.58 0.87 -13.25
CA LYS A 14 -57.59 -0.16 -13.56
C LYS A 14 -56.19 0.48 -13.55
N LYS A 15 -55.45 0.36 -12.45
CA LYS A 15 -54.06 0.79 -12.37
C LYS A 15 -53.27 0.09 -13.46
N SER A 16 -52.77 0.86 -14.43
CA SER A 16 -52.00 0.37 -15.57
C SER A 16 -50.79 -0.43 -15.09
N LYS A 17 -50.72 -1.72 -15.45
CA LYS A 17 -49.58 -2.61 -15.13
C LYS A 17 -48.23 -2.00 -15.54
N LYS A 18 -48.22 -1.12 -16.56
CA LYS A 18 -47.05 -0.35 -17.00
C LYS A 18 -46.54 0.64 -15.94
N LYS A 19 -47.43 1.36 -15.23
CA LYS A 19 -47.04 2.27 -14.15
C LYS A 19 -46.46 1.52 -12.95
N LEU A 20 -47.03 0.38 -12.61
CA LEU A 20 -46.56 -0.48 -11.53
C LEU A 20 -45.17 -1.06 -11.87
N MET A 21 -44.96 -1.47 -13.12
CA MET A 21 -43.67 -1.98 -13.62
C MET A 21 -42.58 -0.88 -13.59
N ILE A 22 -42.87 0.37 -13.94
CA ILE A 22 -41.96 1.49 -13.87
C ILE A 22 -41.58 1.79 -12.42
N ILE A 23 -42.51 1.75 -11.49
CA ILE A 23 -42.24 1.98 -10.06
C ILE A 23 -41.33 0.87 -9.51
N VAL A 24 -41.57 -0.38 -9.85
CA VAL A 24 -40.71 -1.51 -9.43
C VAL A 24 -39.29 -1.37 -9.96
N ILE A 25 -39.13 -1.01 -11.23
CA ILE A 25 -37.80 -0.76 -11.82
C ILE A 25 -37.12 0.41 -11.14
N ALA A 26 -37.82 1.52 -10.87
CA ALA A 26 -37.25 2.66 -10.17
C ALA A 26 -36.79 2.32 -8.73
N VAL A 27 -37.54 1.49 -8.01
CA VAL A 27 -37.18 1.02 -6.66
C VAL A 27 -35.97 0.10 -6.72
N VAL A 28 -35.89 -0.82 -7.70
CA VAL A 28 -34.71 -1.71 -7.87
C VAL A 28 -33.47 -0.92 -8.22
N VAL A 29 -33.57 0.09 -9.07
CA VAL A 29 -32.43 0.99 -9.41
C VAL A 29 -32.01 1.84 -8.22
N LEU A 30 -32.95 2.36 -7.43
CA LEU A 30 -32.65 3.13 -6.22
C LEU A 30 -31.99 2.26 -5.12
N LEU A 31 -32.51 1.04 -4.91
CA LEU A 31 -31.94 0.13 -3.92
C LEU A 31 -30.58 -0.43 -4.38
N GLY A 32 -30.46 -0.83 -5.65
CA GLY A 32 -29.22 -1.34 -6.21
C GLY A 32 -28.15 -0.25 -6.40
N GLY A 33 -28.54 0.91 -6.92
CA GLY A 33 -27.66 2.07 -7.08
C GLY A 33 -27.25 2.69 -5.74
N GLY A 34 -28.19 2.77 -4.78
CA GLY A 34 -27.91 3.28 -3.43
C GLY A 34 -26.98 2.36 -2.64
N ALA A 35 -27.17 1.05 -2.72
CA ALA A 35 -26.25 0.08 -2.09
C ALA A 35 -24.88 0.11 -2.74
N GLY A 36 -24.79 0.17 -4.07
CA GLY A 36 -23.50 0.29 -4.78
C GLY A 36 -22.77 1.59 -4.46
N ALA A 37 -23.46 2.71 -4.41
CA ALA A 37 -22.89 4.00 -4.03
C ALA A 37 -22.46 3.99 -2.55
N TYR A 38 -23.26 3.42 -1.65
CA TYR A 38 -22.91 3.27 -0.23
C TYR A 38 -21.61 2.45 -0.07
N PHE A 39 -21.51 1.29 -0.73
CA PHE A 39 -20.27 0.48 -0.72
C PHE A 39 -19.07 1.24 -1.30
N MET A 40 -19.26 1.99 -2.39
CA MET A 40 -18.15 2.71 -3.03
C MET A 40 -17.69 3.95 -2.25
N PHE A 41 -18.57 4.60 -1.48
CA PHE A 41 -18.25 5.81 -0.72
C PHE A 41 -17.97 5.57 0.76
N PHE A 42 -18.50 4.50 1.36
CA PHE A 42 -18.37 4.22 2.78
C PHE A 42 -17.44 3.04 3.12
N THR A 43 -17.19 2.13 2.19
CA THR A 43 -16.10 1.17 2.29
C THR A 43 -14.92 1.68 1.46
N GLY A 44 -14.33 2.78 1.88
CA GLY A 44 -13.01 3.19 1.40
C GLY A 44 -11.98 2.09 1.70
N PRO A 45 -10.84 2.05 0.98
CA PRO A 45 -9.79 1.10 1.30
C PRO A 45 -9.50 1.21 2.79
N GLU A 46 -9.49 0.07 3.47
CA GLU A 46 -9.10 -0.02 4.87
C GLU A 46 -7.74 0.64 5.01
N VAL A 47 -7.69 1.78 5.69
CA VAL A 47 -6.44 2.47 5.95
C VAL A 47 -5.70 1.62 6.96
N VAL A 48 -4.89 0.68 6.46
CA VAL A 48 -3.98 -0.09 7.32
C VAL A 48 -3.08 0.94 8.01
N PRO A 49 -3.13 1.05 9.34
CA PRO A 49 -2.27 1.99 10.04
C PRO A 49 -0.81 1.67 9.70
N PRO A 50 0.06 2.68 9.56
CA PRO A 50 1.47 2.43 9.27
C PRO A 50 2.06 1.50 10.34
N PRO A 51 2.92 0.56 9.94
CA PRO A 51 3.52 -0.38 10.88
C PRO A 51 4.27 0.39 11.98
N LYS A 52 4.16 -0.08 13.21
CA LYS A 52 4.86 0.54 14.34
C LYS A 52 6.31 0.12 14.35
N LYS A 53 7.19 1.03 14.80
CA LYS A 53 8.63 0.77 14.90
C LYS A 53 8.93 -0.23 16.02
N GLY A 54 9.62 -1.30 15.65
CA GLY A 54 10.16 -2.33 16.53
C GLY A 54 11.65 -2.15 16.80
N ALA A 55 12.38 -3.24 16.90
CA ALA A 55 13.82 -3.26 17.15
C ALA A 55 14.64 -2.65 16.00
N VAL A 56 15.84 -2.19 16.32
CA VAL A 56 16.85 -1.78 15.34
C VAL A 56 17.95 -2.83 15.31
N VAL A 57 18.22 -3.39 14.14
CA VAL A 57 19.25 -4.39 13.90
C VAL A 57 20.47 -3.69 13.29
N ALA A 58 21.57 -3.63 14.04
CA ALA A 58 22.81 -3.00 13.59
C ALA A 58 23.68 -3.97 12.79
N MET A 59 24.45 -3.45 11.85
CA MET A 59 25.55 -4.20 11.26
C MET A 59 26.77 -4.17 12.20
N ASP A 60 27.45 -5.30 12.32
CA ASP A 60 28.63 -5.41 13.18
C ASP A 60 29.84 -4.63 12.63
N THR A 61 29.95 -4.53 11.32
CA THR A 61 31.11 -3.92 10.65
C THR A 61 30.69 -3.11 9.43
N ALA A 62 31.38 -1.97 9.21
CA ALA A 62 31.18 -1.19 7.99
C ALA A 62 31.73 -1.93 6.76
N LEU A 63 30.97 -1.91 5.68
CA LEU A 63 31.36 -2.44 4.37
C LEU A 63 32.31 -1.45 3.66
N THR A 64 33.23 -2.00 2.86
CA THR A 64 33.96 -1.22 1.86
C THR A 64 33.60 -1.78 0.49
N ILE A 65 32.91 -0.99 -0.32
CA ILE A 65 32.35 -1.39 -1.60
C ILE A 65 33.07 -0.64 -2.71
N ASN A 66 33.48 -1.35 -3.75
CA ASN A 66 34.15 -0.75 -4.91
C ASN A 66 33.13 -0.04 -5.79
N LEU A 67 33.37 1.24 -6.05
CA LEU A 67 32.63 2.06 -7.00
C LEU A 67 33.31 2.04 -8.37
N ALA A 68 32.73 2.73 -9.34
CA ALA A 68 33.35 2.96 -10.65
C ALA A 68 34.67 3.73 -10.52
N ASP A 69 35.51 3.63 -11.54
CA ASP A 69 36.78 4.36 -11.72
C ASP A 69 37.79 4.26 -10.54
N GLY A 70 37.72 3.18 -9.77
CA GLY A 70 38.64 2.92 -8.68
C GLY A 70 38.30 3.65 -7.39
N HIS A 71 37.14 4.26 -7.30
CA HIS A 71 36.59 4.83 -6.08
C HIS A 71 36.03 3.74 -5.15
N TYR A 72 35.73 4.10 -3.93
CA TYR A 72 35.07 3.20 -2.98
C TYR A 72 34.14 3.92 -2.02
N LEU A 73 33.14 3.20 -1.56
CA LEU A 73 32.15 3.61 -0.57
C LEU A 73 32.41 2.84 0.72
N LYS A 74 32.58 3.55 1.84
CA LYS A 74 32.51 2.96 3.18
C LYS A 74 31.11 3.17 3.73
N LEU A 75 30.35 2.07 3.87
CA LEU A 75 28.94 2.05 4.21
C LEU A 75 28.70 1.26 5.49
N ALA A 76 27.95 1.84 6.42
CA ALA A 76 27.30 1.09 7.48
C ALA A 76 25.85 1.58 7.60
N PHE A 77 24.95 0.67 7.89
CA PHE A 77 23.54 0.98 8.09
C PHE A 77 22.91 0.08 9.15
N THR A 78 21.76 0.45 9.61
CA THR A 78 20.92 -0.36 10.51
C THR A 78 19.59 -0.61 9.85
N LEU A 79 18.98 -1.77 10.11
CA LEU A 79 17.63 -2.12 9.72
C LEU A 79 16.65 -1.71 10.82
N GLN A 80 15.59 -0.99 10.48
CA GLN A 80 14.48 -0.71 11.37
C GLN A 80 13.41 -1.77 11.15
N ALA A 81 13.28 -2.67 12.10
CA ALA A 81 12.18 -3.63 12.10
C ALA A 81 10.87 -2.98 12.52
N THR A 82 9.76 -3.62 12.16
CA THR A 82 8.44 -3.35 12.73
C THR A 82 8.30 -4.04 14.09
N GLU A 83 7.25 -3.71 14.87
CA GLU A 83 6.93 -4.47 16.09
C GLU A 83 6.67 -5.95 15.77
N GLU A 84 6.02 -6.24 14.65
CA GLU A 84 5.75 -7.60 14.17
C GLU A 84 7.05 -8.35 13.82
N GLY A 85 7.98 -7.68 13.12
CA GLY A 85 9.28 -8.23 12.77
C GLY A 85 10.24 -8.38 13.95
N GLY A 86 9.99 -7.68 15.06
CA GLY A 86 10.86 -7.69 16.26
C GLY A 86 10.86 -9.01 17.03
N GLU A 87 9.91 -9.91 16.78
CA GLU A 87 9.87 -11.27 17.34
C GLU A 87 10.68 -12.28 16.51
N THR A 88 11.11 -11.90 15.31
CA THR A 88 11.90 -12.72 14.39
C THR A 88 13.38 -12.37 14.54
N GLU A 89 14.24 -13.37 14.61
CA GLU A 89 15.69 -13.16 14.51
C GLU A 89 16.03 -12.72 13.08
N ILE A 90 16.38 -11.44 12.92
CA ILE A 90 16.69 -10.86 11.61
C ILE A 90 18.17 -11.06 11.34
N ASP A 91 18.48 -11.97 10.41
CA ASP A 91 19.81 -12.08 9.83
C ASP A 91 20.05 -10.93 8.84
N ASN A 92 21.12 -10.16 9.04
CA ASN A 92 21.44 -9.03 8.17
C ASN A 92 22.32 -9.41 6.97
N ALA A 93 22.65 -10.68 6.78
CA ALA A 93 23.54 -11.12 5.70
C ALA A 93 22.96 -10.82 4.31
N GLU A 94 21.66 -11.04 4.09
CA GLU A 94 21.01 -10.73 2.82
C GLU A 94 20.97 -9.23 2.55
N ALA A 95 20.73 -8.39 3.56
CA ALA A 95 20.77 -6.93 3.42
C ALA A 95 22.17 -6.42 3.09
N ILE A 96 23.22 -7.07 3.60
CA ILE A 96 24.61 -6.79 3.28
C ILE A 96 24.90 -7.14 1.83
N ASP A 97 24.48 -8.30 1.37
CA ASP A 97 24.67 -8.79 -0.01
C ASP A 97 23.98 -7.83 -1.00
N ILE A 98 22.74 -7.49 -0.76
CA ILE A 98 21.97 -6.51 -1.56
C ILE A 98 22.72 -5.15 -1.61
N ALA A 99 23.24 -4.68 -0.48
CA ALA A 99 23.98 -3.41 -0.44
C ALA A 99 25.27 -3.47 -1.26
N ILE A 100 25.99 -4.59 -1.23
CA ILE A 100 27.19 -4.80 -2.02
C ILE A 100 26.86 -4.77 -3.51
N ASP A 101 25.87 -5.53 -3.93
CA ASP A 101 25.44 -5.61 -5.33
C ASP A 101 24.97 -4.24 -5.85
N LYS A 102 24.17 -3.55 -5.05
CA LYS A 102 23.62 -2.25 -5.40
C LYS A 102 24.66 -1.18 -5.66
N TYR A 103 25.64 -1.08 -4.79
CA TYR A 103 26.64 0.01 -4.86
C TYR A 103 27.88 -0.35 -5.67
N THR A 104 28.14 -1.64 -5.96
CA THR A 104 29.30 -2.04 -6.75
C THR A 104 29.24 -1.46 -8.16
N GLY A 105 30.30 -0.71 -8.54
CA GLY A 105 30.38 -0.08 -9.85
C GLY A 105 29.52 1.16 -10.06
N MET A 106 28.83 1.67 -9.02
CA MET A 106 28.07 2.91 -9.10
C MET A 106 29.01 4.11 -9.25
N GLU A 107 28.60 5.13 -9.99
CA GLU A 107 29.37 6.35 -10.18
C GLU A 107 29.40 7.18 -8.89
N ILE A 108 30.59 7.61 -8.47
CA ILE A 108 30.75 8.41 -7.25
C ILE A 108 29.92 9.71 -7.30
N ALA A 109 29.80 10.33 -8.48
CA ALA A 109 29.02 11.55 -8.68
C ALA A 109 27.54 11.41 -8.34
N GLU A 110 26.98 10.21 -8.48
CA GLU A 110 25.59 9.91 -8.08
C GLU A 110 25.46 9.96 -6.55
N LEU A 111 26.46 9.54 -5.80
CA LEU A 111 26.45 9.43 -4.35
C LEU A 111 26.87 10.70 -3.62
N GLU A 112 27.58 11.62 -4.28
CA GLU A 112 28.05 12.88 -3.68
C GLU A 112 26.91 13.88 -3.41
N THR A 113 25.81 13.80 -4.16
CA THR A 113 24.67 14.69 -3.97
C THR A 113 23.70 14.14 -2.92
N GLU A 114 23.05 15.04 -2.17
CA GLU A 114 21.98 14.64 -1.23
C GLU A 114 20.87 13.86 -1.95
N LYS A 115 20.43 14.36 -3.12
CA LYS A 115 19.39 13.72 -3.93
C LYS A 115 19.79 12.30 -4.36
N GLY A 116 21.03 12.13 -4.82
CA GLY A 116 21.55 10.82 -5.24
C GLY A 116 21.62 9.84 -4.07
N ARG A 117 22.14 10.27 -2.92
CA ARG A 117 22.16 9.42 -1.71
C ARG A 117 20.78 9.01 -1.24
N GLN A 118 19.78 9.94 -1.28
CA GLN A 118 18.42 9.62 -0.92
C GLN A 118 17.77 8.65 -1.91
N ALA A 119 18.01 8.80 -3.21
CA ALA A 119 17.54 7.87 -4.23
C ALA A 119 18.14 6.47 -4.02
N ALA A 120 19.47 6.38 -3.88
CA ALA A 120 20.16 5.13 -3.64
C ALA A 120 19.73 4.44 -2.33
N LYS A 121 19.48 5.23 -1.27
CA LYS A 121 18.91 4.72 -0.01
C LYS A 121 17.50 4.14 -0.20
N ALA A 122 16.64 4.85 -0.92
CA ALA A 122 15.26 4.41 -1.15
C ALA A 122 15.21 3.12 -1.99
N GLU A 123 16.06 3.00 -2.99
CA GLU A 123 16.18 1.78 -3.80
C GLU A 123 16.73 0.62 -2.97
N LEU A 124 17.77 0.85 -2.16
CA LEU A 124 18.31 -0.18 -1.25
C LEU A 124 17.22 -0.67 -0.28
N LEU A 125 16.46 0.24 0.33
CA LEU A 125 15.35 -0.12 1.22
C LEU A 125 14.32 -0.98 0.49
N HIS A 126 13.92 -0.58 -0.72
CA HIS A 126 12.94 -1.33 -1.51
C HIS A 126 13.40 -2.77 -1.82
N GLU A 127 14.67 -2.95 -2.18
CA GLU A 127 15.24 -4.26 -2.44
C GLU A 127 15.27 -5.12 -1.17
N ILE A 128 15.67 -4.53 -0.03
CA ILE A 128 15.65 -5.19 1.30
C ILE A 128 14.21 -5.57 1.69
N GLU A 129 13.25 -4.66 1.55
CA GLU A 129 11.84 -4.94 1.85
C GLU A 129 11.31 -6.10 1.00
N THR A 130 11.71 -6.20 -0.26
CA THR A 130 11.28 -7.27 -1.15
C THR A 130 11.73 -8.66 -0.67
N VAL A 131 12.89 -8.74 -0.03
CA VAL A 131 13.46 -10.00 0.47
C VAL A 131 12.93 -10.36 1.85
N TYR A 132 12.81 -9.37 2.75
CA TYR A 132 12.43 -9.62 4.14
C TYR A 132 10.91 -9.60 4.38
N ASN A 133 10.16 -8.79 3.61
CA ASN A 133 8.72 -8.64 3.76
C ASN A 133 7.99 -9.63 2.83
N VAL A 134 7.93 -10.88 3.20
CA VAL A 134 7.30 -11.97 2.43
C VAL A 134 6.01 -12.44 3.12
N ASP A 135 5.12 -13.07 2.37
CA ASP A 135 3.88 -13.69 2.89
C ASP A 135 3.02 -12.71 3.72
N ASP A 136 2.85 -11.47 3.25
CA ASP A 136 2.13 -10.38 3.90
C ASP A 136 2.73 -9.92 5.25
N ALA A 137 3.88 -10.43 5.66
CA ALA A 137 4.59 -9.96 6.84
C ALA A 137 5.37 -8.66 6.55
N HIS A 138 5.24 -7.67 7.41
CA HIS A 138 6.01 -6.43 7.37
C HIS A 138 7.12 -6.48 8.41
N ILE A 139 8.27 -7.05 8.05
CA ILE A 139 9.40 -7.25 8.96
C ILE A 139 10.30 -6.02 9.02
N ILE A 140 10.72 -5.50 7.86
CA ILE A 140 11.57 -4.30 7.74
C ILE A 140 10.74 -3.14 7.21
N MET A 141 10.94 -1.94 7.78
CA MET A 141 10.21 -0.74 7.41
C MET A 141 11.09 0.47 7.06
N ASP A 142 12.36 0.47 7.43
CA ASP A 142 13.29 1.56 7.13
C ASP A 142 14.74 1.09 7.30
N ILE A 143 15.69 1.84 6.76
CA ILE A 143 17.14 1.71 7.00
C ILE A 143 17.72 3.06 7.40
N TYR A 144 18.75 3.04 8.23
CA TYR A 144 19.47 4.25 8.62
C TYR A 144 20.95 4.10 8.32
N PHE A 145 21.51 4.95 7.44
CA PHE A 145 22.95 4.99 7.24
C PHE A 145 23.62 5.55 8.49
N THR A 146 24.47 4.75 9.11
CA THR A 146 25.29 5.13 10.27
C THR A 146 26.68 5.56 9.86
N GLN A 147 27.14 5.13 8.68
CA GLN A 147 28.35 5.59 8.02
C GLN A 147 28.15 5.62 6.51
N PHE A 148 28.56 6.71 5.87
CA PHE A 148 28.54 6.88 4.41
C PHE A 148 29.69 7.79 4.01
N VAL A 149 30.75 7.21 3.49
CA VAL A 149 31.98 7.95 3.10
C VAL A 149 32.42 7.47 1.73
N THR A 150 32.50 8.38 0.77
CA THR A 150 33.00 8.15 -0.59
C THR A 150 34.46 8.63 -0.70
N GLN A 151 35.31 7.89 -1.37
CA GLN A 151 36.70 8.25 -1.66
C GLN A 151 37.09 7.80 -3.07
#